data_b6c9f8c407bd4d79b9728e76d91b2648
#
_entry.id   b6c9f8c407bd4d79b9728e76d91b2648
#
_cell.length_a   1.000
_cell.length_b   1.000
_cell.length_c   1.000
_cell.angle_alpha   90.00
_cell.angle_beta   90.00
_cell.angle_gamma   90.00
#
_symmetry.space_group_name_H-M   'P 1'
#
loop_
_entity.id
_entity.type
_entity.pdbx_description
1 polymer ?
#
loop_
_entity_poly.entity_id
_entity_poly.type
_entity_poly.pdbx_seq_one_letter_code
_entity_poly.pdbx_strand_id
1 'polypeptide(L)'
;LYSSAASDVYKRQVLPYRIHDLPDPEKLDNLAQFIARFGYKLRTSGTKTDISKSINHLLDDIQGKKEENLIETVSIRAMQKARYSVHNVGHYGLAFDYYTHFTSPIRRYPDMMVHRLLTKYLDQGGRTVSEQKYEALCEHSSSMEQIASNAERASIKYKQVEFMTERLGQTFDGVISGVTEWGLYVELNENKCEGMIPIRDLDDDYYEFDEKNYCLRGRRKNKIYSLGDAITIKVARANLEKKQLDLSLIHI
;
A
#
# COMPACT_ATOMS: atom_id res chain seq x y z
N LEU A 1 -21.74 -14.57 -9.33
CA LEU A 1 -22.49 -15.62 -10.07
C LEU A 1 -22.06 -15.66 -11.53
N TYR A 2 -20.86 -16.15 -11.82
CA TYR A 2 -20.50 -16.53 -13.17
C TYR A 2 -20.35 -18.04 -13.21
N SER A 3 -21.21 -18.67 -13.98
CA SER A 3 -21.37 -20.13 -14.06
C SER A 3 -20.07 -20.80 -14.51
N SER A 4 -19.88 -22.04 -14.09
CA SER A 4 -18.78 -22.92 -14.49
C SER A 4 -18.56 -23.00 -16.00
N ALA A 5 -19.62 -22.87 -16.80
CA ALA A 5 -19.56 -22.89 -18.27
C ALA A 5 -18.83 -21.66 -18.86
N ALA A 6 -19.03 -20.46 -18.29
CA ALA A 6 -18.27 -19.29 -18.68
C ALA A 6 -16.77 -19.50 -18.35
N SER A 7 -16.46 -20.09 -17.19
CA SER A 7 -15.09 -20.39 -16.77
C SER A 7 -14.34 -21.28 -17.79
N ASP A 8 -14.98 -22.27 -18.41
CA ASP A 8 -14.29 -23.18 -19.33
C ASP A 8 -14.03 -22.57 -20.70
N VAL A 9 -14.86 -21.66 -21.15
CA VAL A 9 -14.63 -20.89 -22.39
C VAL A 9 -13.47 -19.91 -22.23
N TYR A 10 -13.28 -19.30 -21.03
CA TYR A 10 -12.22 -18.32 -20.78
C TYR A 10 -10.85 -18.93 -20.53
N LYS A 11 -10.77 -20.16 -20.02
CA LYS A 11 -9.49 -20.82 -19.66
C LYS A 11 -8.55 -21.06 -20.85
N ARG A 12 -9.05 -20.93 -22.09
CA ARG A 12 -8.28 -21.18 -23.33
C ARG A 12 -8.16 -19.95 -24.22
N GLN A 13 -8.62 -18.78 -23.78
CA GLN A 13 -8.68 -17.57 -24.59
C GLN A 13 -8.00 -16.40 -23.88
N VAL A 14 -7.45 -15.47 -24.68
CA VAL A 14 -6.82 -14.23 -24.16
C VAL A 14 -7.89 -13.36 -23.49
N LEU A 15 -7.72 -13.09 -22.20
CA LEU A 15 -8.58 -12.22 -21.43
C LEU A 15 -7.72 -11.39 -20.46
N PRO A 16 -7.98 -10.09 -20.30
CA PRO A 16 -7.36 -9.30 -19.26
C PRO A 16 -7.81 -9.77 -17.87
N TYR A 17 -6.86 -10.20 -17.05
CA TYR A 17 -7.08 -10.53 -15.65
C TYR A 17 -6.57 -9.40 -14.76
N ARG A 18 -7.17 -9.25 -13.59
CA ARG A 18 -6.59 -8.49 -12.49
C ARG A 18 -5.83 -9.47 -11.61
N ILE A 19 -4.53 -9.47 -11.76
CA ILE A 19 -3.66 -10.39 -11.05
C ILE A 19 -3.01 -9.73 -9.86
N HIS A 20 -2.74 -10.53 -8.82
CA HIS A 20 -2.01 -10.13 -7.65
C HIS A 20 -1.06 -11.26 -7.28
N ASP A 21 0.22 -11.03 -7.52
CA ASP A 21 1.26 -12.01 -7.26
C ASP A 21 1.46 -12.24 -5.75
N LEU A 22 2.12 -13.33 -5.41
CA LEU A 22 2.59 -13.60 -4.05
C LEU A 22 3.50 -12.48 -3.57
N PRO A 23 3.54 -12.22 -2.25
CA PRO A 23 4.56 -11.36 -1.67
C PRO A 23 5.96 -11.82 -2.06
N ASP A 24 6.88 -10.87 -2.19
CA ASP A 24 8.29 -11.16 -2.40
C ASP A 24 8.82 -11.99 -1.21
N PRO A 25 9.49 -13.14 -1.45
CA PRO A 25 9.96 -13.99 -0.37
C PRO A 25 10.86 -13.27 0.63
N GLU A 26 11.78 -12.41 0.17
CA GLU A 26 12.67 -11.65 1.02
C GLU A 26 11.90 -10.67 1.92
N LYS A 27 10.92 -9.98 1.35
CA LYS A 27 10.06 -9.07 2.13
C LYS A 27 9.18 -9.82 3.13
N LEU A 28 8.73 -11.02 2.77
CA LEU A 28 7.95 -11.86 3.65
C LEU A 28 8.79 -12.38 4.84
N ASP A 29 10.03 -12.76 4.58
CA ASP A 29 10.97 -13.17 5.63
C ASP A 29 11.35 -12.00 6.55
N ASN A 30 11.56 -10.81 6.00
CA ASN A 30 11.77 -9.59 6.77
C ASN A 30 10.57 -9.27 7.66
N LEU A 31 9.35 -9.40 7.13
CA LEU A 31 8.11 -9.26 7.91
C LEU A 31 8.05 -10.29 9.03
N ALA A 32 8.36 -11.57 8.76
CA ALA A 32 8.35 -12.64 9.77
C ALA A 32 9.35 -12.36 10.90
N GLN A 33 10.57 -11.91 10.58
CA GLN A 33 11.57 -11.52 11.57
C GLN A 33 11.12 -10.31 12.38
N PHE A 34 10.48 -9.34 11.74
CA PHE A 34 9.96 -8.15 12.41
C PHE A 34 8.88 -8.49 13.43
N ILE A 35 7.84 -9.23 13.04
CA ILE A 35 6.72 -9.58 13.93
C ILE A 35 7.09 -10.56 15.04
N ALA A 36 8.14 -11.37 14.84
CA ALA A 36 8.63 -12.29 15.88
C ALA A 36 9.03 -11.57 17.18
N ARG A 37 9.40 -10.29 17.11
CA ARG A 37 9.73 -9.44 18.28
C ARG A 37 8.52 -9.12 19.15
N PHE A 38 7.34 -9.15 18.55
CA PHE A 38 6.06 -8.96 19.21
C PHE A 38 5.44 -10.30 19.66
N GLY A 39 6.17 -11.41 19.43
CA GLY A 39 5.73 -12.76 19.79
C GLY A 39 4.84 -13.44 18.73
N TYR A 40 4.66 -12.83 17.56
CA TYR A 40 3.86 -13.41 16.48
C TYR A 40 4.71 -14.30 15.56
N LYS A 41 4.05 -15.23 14.88
CA LYS A 41 4.68 -16.14 13.93
C LYS A 41 4.01 -16.00 12.57
N LEU A 42 4.82 -15.93 11.52
CA LEU A 42 4.36 -15.94 10.14
C LEU A 42 4.97 -17.13 9.40
N ARG A 43 4.15 -17.84 8.66
CA ARG A 43 4.62 -18.89 7.76
C ARG A 43 5.02 -18.25 6.44
N THR A 44 6.30 -18.33 6.09
CA THR A 44 6.86 -17.72 4.86
C THR A 44 7.01 -18.73 3.74
N SER A 45 6.77 -20.02 3.99
CA SER A 45 6.92 -21.13 3.03
C SER A 45 5.68 -22.00 2.99
N GLY A 46 5.46 -22.65 1.85
CA GLY A 46 4.32 -23.53 1.61
C GLY A 46 3.51 -23.13 0.39
N THR A 47 2.26 -23.58 0.33
CA THR A 47 1.35 -23.23 -0.75
C THR A 47 0.88 -21.77 -0.64
N LYS A 48 0.43 -21.19 -1.76
CA LYS A 48 -0.21 -19.87 -1.81
C LYS A 48 -1.28 -19.68 -0.72
N THR A 49 -2.10 -20.70 -0.53
CA THR A 49 -3.17 -20.71 0.47
C THR A 49 -2.63 -20.74 1.91
N ASP A 50 -1.52 -21.43 2.16
CA ASP A 50 -0.93 -21.50 3.49
C ASP A 50 -0.37 -20.16 3.94
N ILE A 51 0.33 -19.47 3.03
CA ILE A 51 0.88 -18.14 3.29
C ILE A 51 -0.25 -17.13 3.52
N SER A 52 -1.28 -17.14 2.66
CA SER A 52 -2.44 -16.26 2.79
C SER A 52 -3.18 -16.46 4.13
N LYS A 53 -3.42 -17.71 4.51
CA LYS A 53 -4.04 -18.03 5.81
C LYS A 53 -3.20 -17.56 6.97
N SER A 54 -1.87 -17.70 6.89
CA SER A 54 -0.97 -17.28 7.96
C SER A 54 -0.97 -15.76 8.13
N ILE A 55 -1.04 -14.99 7.02
CA ILE A 55 -1.14 -13.53 7.09
C ILE A 55 -2.50 -13.09 7.65
N ASN A 56 -3.60 -13.71 7.20
CA ASN A 56 -4.93 -13.39 7.74
C ASN A 56 -5.00 -13.68 9.24
N HIS A 57 -4.47 -14.82 9.68
CA HIS A 57 -4.40 -15.15 11.12
C HIS A 57 -3.57 -14.11 11.90
N LEU A 58 -2.45 -13.67 11.35
CA LEU A 58 -1.68 -12.58 11.95
C LEU A 58 -2.51 -11.31 12.11
N LEU A 59 -3.23 -10.90 11.05
CA LEU A 59 -4.05 -9.69 11.07
C LEU A 59 -5.21 -9.82 12.08
N ASP A 60 -5.82 -10.99 12.20
CA ASP A 60 -6.84 -11.27 13.22
C ASP A 60 -6.24 -11.21 14.64
N ASP A 61 -5.05 -11.77 14.83
CA ASP A 61 -4.37 -11.82 16.14
C ASP A 61 -3.95 -10.45 16.67
N ILE A 62 -3.63 -9.49 15.79
CA ILE A 62 -3.19 -8.14 16.19
C ILE A 62 -4.35 -7.18 16.41
N GLN A 63 -5.57 -7.54 16.04
CA GLN A 63 -6.73 -6.66 16.12
C GLN A 63 -6.97 -6.12 17.54
N GLY A 64 -7.09 -4.81 17.67
CA GLY A 64 -7.29 -4.11 18.95
C GLY A 64 -6.04 -4.01 19.83
N LYS A 65 -4.86 -4.42 19.35
CA LYS A 65 -3.60 -4.31 20.09
C LYS A 65 -2.83 -3.05 19.70
N LYS A 66 -1.88 -2.64 20.54
CA LYS A 66 -1.09 -1.42 20.34
C LYS A 66 -0.26 -1.46 19.05
N GLU A 67 0.23 -2.65 18.68
CA GLU A 67 1.05 -2.88 17.50
C GLU A 67 0.26 -3.11 16.19
N GLU A 68 -1.08 -3.08 16.23
CA GLU A 68 -1.95 -3.33 15.08
C GLU A 68 -1.55 -2.49 13.86
N ASN A 69 -1.62 -1.16 13.98
CA ASN A 69 -1.29 -0.23 12.90
C ASN A 69 0.12 -0.42 12.32
N LEU A 70 1.07 -0.73 13.19
CA LEU A 70 2.46 -0.96 12.84
C LEU A 70 2.59 -2.23 11.99
N ILE A 71 2.05 -3.36 12.48
CA ILE A 71 2.16 -4.65 11.79
C ILE A 71 1.35 -4.64 10.49
N GLU A 72 0.16 -4.03 10.47
CA GLU A 72 -0.62 -3.84 9.24
C GLU A 72 0.16 -3.06 8.18
N THR A 73 0.77 -1.92 8.57
CA THR A 73 1.55 -1.10 7.65
C THR A 73 2.73 -1.87 7.05
N VAL A 74 3.48 -2.61 7.87
CA VAL A 74 4.62 -3.39 7.40
C VAL A 74 4.14 -4.57 6.54
N SER A 75 3.02 -5.21 6.90
CA SER A 75 2.41 -6.28 6.12
C SER A 75 1.98 -5.82 4.72
N ILE A 76 1.34 -4.64 4.62
CA ILE A 76 0.95 -4.05 3.33
C ILE A 76 2.19 -3.73 2.47
N ARG A 77 3.28 -3.25 3.06
CA ARG A 77 4.54 -2.97 2.34
C ARG A 77 5.22 -4.23 1.80
N ALA A 78 5.01 -5.37 2.43
CA ALA A 78 5.51 -6.66 1.96
C ALA A 78 4.71 -7.21 0.77
N MET A 79 3.46 -6.78 0.57
CA MET A 79 2.60 -7.23 -0.53
C MET A 79 3.03 -6.65 -1.87
N GLN A 80 2.81 -7.44 -2.93
CA GLN A 80 2.92 -6.96 -4.31
C GLN A 80 1.72 -6.05 -4.66
N LYS A 81 1.86 -5.26 -5.73
CA LYS A 81 0.73 -4.50 -6.27
C LYS A 81 -0.05 -5.35 -7.28
N ALA A 82 -1.38 -5.29 -7.21
CA ALA A 82 -2.21 -5.87 -8.24
C ALA A 82 -2.03 -5.13 -9.57
N ARG A 83 -2.03 -5.85 -10.69
CA ARG A 83 -1.85 -5.32 -12.05
C ARG A 83 -2.76 -6.05 -13.04
N TYR A 84 -2.88 -5.51 -14.24
CA TYR A 84 -3.56 -6.21 -15.32
C TYR A 84 -2.56 -7.02 -16.14
N SER A 85 -2.94 -8.23 -16.56
CA SER A 85 -2.18 -9.08 -17.47
C SER A 85 -3.11 -10.10 -18.11
N VAL A 86 -2.74 -10.59 -19.28
CA VAL A 86 -3.39 -11.75 -19.91
C VAL A 86 -2.87 -13.07 -19.36
N HIS A 87 -1.74 -13.06 -18.66
CA HIS A 87 -1.16 -14.21 -17.98
C HIS A 87 -1.75 -14.34 -16.58
N ASN A 88 -2.69 -15.26 -16.42
CA ASN A 88 -3.36 -15.44 -15.14
C ASN A 88 -2.48 -16.17 -14.11
N VAL A 89 -2.13 -15.51 -13.03
CA VAL A 89 -1.48 -16.08 -11.84
C VAL A 89 -2.41 -16.08 -10.62
N GLY A 90 -3.68 -15.68 -10.82
CA GLY A 90 -4.68 -15.50 -9.79
C GLY A 90 -4.54 -14.17 -9.04
N HIS A 91 -5.40 -13.95 -8.07
CA HIS A 91 -5.39 -12.76 -7.22
C HIS A 91 -5.16 -13.16 -5.77
N TYR A 92 -3.90 -13.02 -5.31
CA TYR A 92 -3.49 -13.44 -3.97
C TYR A 92 -4.33 -12.82 -2.85
N GLY A 93 -4.47 -11.50 -2.82
CA GLY A 93 -5.17 -10.79 -1.75
C GLY A 93 -6.69 -11.06 -1.68
N LEU A 94 -7.31 -11.57 -2.77
CA LEU A 94 -8.73 -11.98 -2.78
C LEU A 94 -8.90 -13.50 -2.73
N ALA A 95 -7.82 -14.26 -2.78
CA ALA A 95 -7.82 -15.73 -2.83
C ALA A 95 -8.63 -16.30 -4.01
N PHE A 96 -8.63 -15.63 -5.17
CA PHE A 96 -9.28 -16.08 -6.40
C PHE A 96 -8.26 -16.64 -7.38
N ASP A 97 -8.56 -17.78 -7.98
CA ASP A 97 -7.75 -18.35 -9.07
C ASP A 97 -7.95 -17.57 -10.38
N TYR A 98 -9.14 -17.01 -10.59
CA TYR A 98 -9.49 -16.19 -11.74
C TYR A 98 -10.22 -14.95 -11.28
N TYR A 99 -9.65 -13.77 -11.59
CA TYR A 99 -10.28 -12.52 -11.25
C TYR A 99 -10.08 -11.49 -12.36
N THR A 100 -11.15 -10.81 -12.74
CA THR A 100 -11.08 -9.71 -13.70
C THR A 100 -12.00 -8.57 -13.29
N HIS A 101 -11.68 -7.38 -13.70
CA HIS A 101 -12.55 -6.23 -13.60
C HIS A 101 -13.54 -6.21 -14.76
N PHE A 102 -14.80 -6.05 -14.45
CA PHE A 102 -15.89 -6.15 -15.43
C PHE A 102 -16.98 -5.07 -15.26
N THR A 103 -17.17 -4.56 -14.06
CA THR A 103 -18.38 -3.82 -13.66
C THR A 103 -18.30 -2.31 -13.87
N SER A 104 -17.18 -1.76 -14.33
CA SER A 104 -16.98 -0.31 -14.46
C SER A 104 -16.34 0.11 -15.80
N PRO A 105 -16.93 -0.27 -16.96
CA PRO A 105 -16.33 -0.03 -18.28
C PRO A 105 -16.28 1.46 -18.67
N ILE A 106 -17.04 2.33 -18.00
CA ILE A 106 -17.04 3.78 -18.25
C ILE A 106 -15.71 4.42 -17.81
N ARG A 107 -15.12 3.94 -16.71
CA ARG A 107 -13.94 4.53 -16.10
C ARG A 107 -12.70 3.63 -16.10
N ARG A 108 -12.85 2.36 -16.46
CA ARG A 108 -11.73 1.40 -16.52
C ARG A 108 -11.67 0.74 -17.89
N TYR A 109 -10.61 1.05 -18.62
CA TYR A 109 -10.41 0.48 -19.96
C TYR A 109 -10.28 -1.06 -19.97
N PRO A 110 -9.65 -1.73 -19.00
CA PRO A 110 -9.64 -3.19 -18.94
C PRO A 110 -11.02 -3.82 -18.90
N ASP A 111 -12.00 -3.23 -18.21
CA ASP A 111 -13.38 -3.69 -18.21
C ASP A 111 -13.98 -3.64 -19.63
N MET A 112 -13.71 -2.54 -20.36
CA MET A 112 -14.12 -2.39 -21.76
C MET A 112 -13.48 -3.47 -22.64
N MET A 113 -12.20 -3.78 -22.44
CA MET A 113 -11.52 -4.85 -23.17
C MET A 113 -12.19 -6.19 -22.92
N VAL A 114 -12.51 -6.50 -21.66
CA VAL A 114 -13.21 -7.75 -21.31
C VAL A 114 -14.57 -7.83 -21.98
N HIS A 115 -15.39 -6.76 -21.93
CA HIS A 115 -16.69 -6.73 -22.62
C HIS A 115 -16.54 -7.02 -24.11
N ARG A 116 -15.63 -6.35 -24.81
CA ARG A 116 -15.39 -6.53 -26.23
C ARG A 116 -14.92 -7.94 -26.60
N LEU A 117 -14.02 -8.49 -25.79
CA LEU A 117 -13.52 -9.85 -25.99
C LEU A 117 -14.61 -10.89 -25.75
N LEU A 118 -15.41 -10.73 -24.70
CA LEU A 118 -16.53 -11.60 -24.41
C LEU A 118 -17.55 -11.62 -25.56
N THR A 119 -17.99 -10.46 -26.03
CA THR A 119 -18.88 -10.36 -27.18
C THR A 119 -18.30 -11.08 -28.39
N LYS A 120 -17.01 -10.82 -28.70
CA LYS A 120 -16.33 -11.47 -29.82
C LYS A 120 -16.29 -12.98 -29.68
N TYR A 121 -16.02 -13.51 -28.49
CA TYR A 121 -15.92 -14.95 -28.26
C TYR A 121 -17.27 -15.65 -28.28
N LEU A 122 -18.31 -14.99 -27.83
CA LEU A 122 -19.69 -15.51 -27.87
C LEU A 122 -20.27 -15.49 -29.27
N ASP A 123 -20.08 -14.40 -30.01
CA ASP A 123 -20.73 -14.23 -31.34
C ASP A 123 -19.94 -14.91 -32.48
N GLN A 124 -18.61 -14.96 -32.37
CA GLN A 124 -17.72 -15.38 -33.46
C GLN A 124 -17.02 -16.74 -33.26
N GLY A 125 -17.43 -17.51 -32.26
CA GLY A 125 -16.93 -18.86 -32.05
C GLY A 125 -15.45 -18.95 -31.68
N GLY A 126 -14.93 -17.96 -30.95
CA GLY A 126 -13.62 -18.08 -30.32
C GLY A 126 -12.41 -17.84 -31.24
N ARG A 127 -12.50 -16.88 -32.17
CA ARG A 127 -11.36 -16.46 -32.97
C ARG A 127 -10.24 -15.93 -32.07
N THR A 128 -9.03 -16.48 -32.24
CA THR A 128 -7.82 -16.09 -31.53
C THR A 128 -7.51 -14.62 -31.73
N VAL A 129 -7.24 -13.91 -30.66
CA VAL A 129 -6.72 -12.54 -30.67
C VAL A 129 -5.23 -12.54 -30.34
N SER A 130 -4.54 -11.47 -30.71
CA SER A 130 -3.10 -11.34 -30.39
C SER A 130 -2.90 -11.14 -28.88
N GLU A 131 -2.35 -12.12 -28.23
CA GLU A 131 -1.97 -12.08 -26.81
C GLU A 131 -1.02 -10.92 -26.52
N GLN A 132 0.03 -10.78 -27.33
CA GLN A 132 1.02 -9.70 -27.19
C GLN A 132 0.38 -8.32 -27.23
N LYS A 133 -0.62 -8.11 -28.13
CA LYS A 133 -1.34 -6.82 -28.19
C LYS A 133 -2.11 -6.54 -26.90
N TYR A 134 -2.81 -7.55 -26.37
CA TYR A 134 -3.61 -7.37 -25.16
C TYR A 134 -2.75 -7.27 -23.92
N GLU A 135 -1.60 -7.95 -23.85
CA GLU A 135 -0.63 -7.78 -22.77
C GLU A 135 -0.10 -6.35 -22.74
N ALA A 136 0.32 -5.79 -23.88
CA ALA A 136 0.75 -4.38 -23.97
C ALA A 136 -0.34 -3.39 -23.51
N LEU A 137 -1.62 -3.68 -23.82
CA LEU A 137 -2.74 -2.85 -23.33
C LEU A 137 -2.97 -3.01 -21.82
N CYS A 138 -2.75 -4.18 -21.25
CA CYS A 138 -2.80 -4.45 -19.82
C CYS A 138 -1.69 -3.72 -19.07
N GLU A 139 -0.46 -3.78 -19.58
CA GLU A 139 0.69 -3.06 -19.02
C GLU A 139 0.46 -1.56 -19.06
N HIS A 140 0.01 -1.03 -20.20
CA HIS A 140 -0.34 0.38 -20.33
C HIS A 140 -1.43 0.79 -19.33
N SER A 141 -2.49 0.00 -19.20
CA SER A 141 -3.59 0.27 -18.26
C SER A 141 -3.10 0.28 -16.80
N SER A 142 -2.21 -0.64 -16.44
CA SER A 142 -1.61 -0.70 -15.10
C SER A 142 -0.72 0.51 -14.83
N SER A 143 0.05 0.96 -15.81
CA SER A 143 0.87 2.17 -15.73
C SER A 143 0.00 3.42 -15.55
N MET A 144 -1.06 3.56 -16.34
CA MET A 144 -1.99 4.69 -16.23
C MET A 144 -2.74 4.71 -14.89
N GLU A 145 -3.13 3.55 -14.36
CA GLU A 145 -3.71 3.44 -13.02
C GLU A 145 -2.74 3.96 -11.95
N GLN A 146 -1.45 3.62 -12.06
CA GLN A 146 -0.44 4.11 -11.12
C GLN A 146 -0.23 5.63 -11.23
N ILE A 147 -0.22 6.18 -12.45
CA ILE A 147 -0.12 7.62 -12.69
C ILE A 147 -1.34 8.35 -12.12
N ALA A 148 -2.56 7.82 -12.35
CA ALA A 148 -3.79 8.39 -11.83
C ALA A 148 -3.81 8.39 -10.29
N SER A 149 -3.42 7.28 -9.66
CA SER A 149 -3.29 7.18 -8.20
C SER A 149 -2.26 8.15 -7.63
N ASN A 150 -1.13 8.32 -8.29
CA ASN A 150 -0.11 9.29 -7.88
C ASN A 150 -0.61 10.73 -8.02
N ALA A 151 -1.34 11.04 -9.09
CA ALA A 151 -1.93 12.36 -9.30
C ALA A 151 -2.99 12.69 -8.25
N GLU A 152 -3.85 11.71 -7.91
CA GLU A 152 -4.84 11.84 -6.84
C GLU A 152 -4.16 12.12 -5.49
N ARG A 153 -3.16 11.33 -5.11
CA ARG A 153 -2.37 11.54 -3.88
C ARG A 153 -1.71 12.91 -3.86
N ALA A 154 -1.13 13.34 -4.98
CA ALA A 154 -0.50 14.65 -5.10
C ALA A 154 -1.51 15.80 -4.97
N SER A 155 -2.75 15.62 -5.46
CA SER A 155 -3.84 16.59 -5.31
C SER A 155 -4.31 16.69 -3.87
N ILE A 156 -4.52 15.54 -3.22
CA ILE A 156 -4.89 15.47 -1.80
C ILE A 156 -3.80 16.14 -0.96
N LYS A 157 -2.53 15.80 -1.18
CA LYS A 157 -1.41 16.40 -0.46
C LYS A 157 -1.33 17.91 -0.63
N TYR A 158 -1.55 18.40 -1.86
CA TYR A 158 -1.60 19.84 -2.11
C TYR A 158 -2.69 20.51 -1.26
N LYS A 159 -3.90 19.94 -1.22
CA LYS A 159 -5.00 20.48 -0.43
C LYS A 159 -4.80 20.38 1.08
N GLN A 160 -4.14 19.32 1.54
CA GLN A 160 -3.73 19.19 2.94
C GLN A 160 -2.74 20.31 3.33
N VAL A 161 -1.72 20.57 2.51
CA VAL A 161 -0.73 21.63 2.77
C VAL A 161 -1.39 23.03 2.71
N GLU A 162 -2.28 23.27 1.74
CA GLU A 162 -3.06 24.50 1.63
C GLU A 162 -3.88 24.74 2.91
N PHE A 163 -4.63 23.73 3.37
CA PHE A 163 -5.42 23.78 4.59
C PHE A 163 -4.57 24.06 5.84
N MET A 164 -3.38 23.50 5.90
CA MET A 164 -2.46 23.67 7.03
C MET A 164 -1.70 25.00 7.00
N THR A 165 -1.68 25.73 5.87
CA THR A 165 -1.06 27.06 5.78
C THR A 165 -1.71 28.07 6.73
N GLU A 166 -3.02 27.98 6.92
CA GLU A 166 -3.77 28.85 7.83
C GLU A 166 -3.61 28.46 9.32
N ARG A 167 -2.93 27.35 9.59
CA ARG A 167 -2.77 26.73 10.91
C ARG A 167 -1.33 26.68 11.39
N LEU A 168 -0.48 27.52 10.80
CA LEU A 168 0.91 27.65 11.22
C LEU A 168 1.01 28.02 12.71
N GLY A 169 1.87 27.36 13.44
CA GLY A 169 2.08 27.56 14.86
C GLY A 169 1.06 26.88 15.78
N GLN A 170 0.00 26.26 15.24
CA GLN A 170 -0.95 25.47 16.02
C GLN A 170 -0.39 24.12 16.39
N THR A 171 -0.88 23.57 17.49
CA THR A 171 -0.48 22.28 18.04
C THR A 171 -1.52 21.23 17.73
N PHE A 172 -1.07 20.02 17.38
CA PHE A 172 -1.93 18.88 17.08
C PHE A 172 -1.35 17.60 17.67
N ASP A 173 -2.23 16.69 18.02
CA ASP A 173 -1.87 15.32 18.33
C ASP A 173 -1.88 14.47 17.07
N GLY A 174 -0.93 13.58 16.96
CA GLY A 174 -0.78 12.70 15.82
C GLY A 174 -0.12 11.39 16.17
N VAL A 175 0.06 10.58 15.15
CA VAL A 175 0.72 9.27 15.24
C VAL A 175 1.85 9.22 14.21
N ILE A 176 2.97 8.63 14.58
CA ILE A 176 4.08 8.41 13.66
C ILE A 176 3.67 7.40 12.59
N SER A 177 3.43 7.89 11.38
CA SER A 177 3.02 7.11 10.20
C SER A 177 4.17 6.55 9.40
N GLY A 178 5.38 7.07 9.62
CA GLY A 178 6.58 6.61 8.94
C GLY A 178 7.86 7.07 9.64
N VAL A 179 8.88 6.22 9.56
CA VAL A 179 10.21 6.52 10.07
C VAL A 179 11.22 6.30 8.96
N THR A 180 12.08 7.28 8.72
CA THR A 180 13.12 7.25 7.70
C THR A 180 14.41 7.85 8.23
N GLU A 181 15.50 7.71 7.48
CA GLU A 181 16.78 8.39 7.78
C GLU A 181 16.67 9.93 7.79
N TRP A 182 15.66 10.49 7.12
CA TRP A 182 15.42 11.94 7.00
C TRP A 182 14.61 12.50 8.18
N GLY A 183 13.85 11.66 8.90
CA GLY A 183 13.00 12.06 10.01
C GLY A 183 11.76 11.22 10.20
N LEU A 184 10.82 11.77 10.96
CA LEU A 184 9.55 11.17 11.31
C LEU A 184 8.43 11.74 10.44
N TYR A 185 7.64 10.89 9.82
CA TYR A 185 6.36 11.27 9.22
C TYR A 185 5.28 11.12 10.30
N VAL A 186 4.44 12.12 10.44
CA VAL A 186 3.37 12.16 11.44
C VAL A 186 2.05 12.46 10.76
N GLU A 187 1.08 11.59 10.97
CA GLU A 187 -0.31 11.80 10.58
C GLU A 187 -1.10 12.41 11.74
N LEU A 188 -1.76 13.55 11.50
CA LEU A 188 -2.57 14.25 12.50
C LEU A 188 -3.89 13.50 12.74
N ASN A 189 -4.29 13.36 14.00
CA ASN A 189 -5.49 12.59 14.37
C ASN A 189 -6.78 13.23 13.84
N GLU A 190 -6.89 14.56 13.88
CA GLU A 190 -8.13 15.30 13.54
C GLU A 190 -8.44 15.28 12.04
N ASN A 191 -7.44 15.56 11.20
CA ASN A 191 -7.66 15.89 9.79
C ASN A 191 -6.90 15.01 8.83
N LYS A 192 -6.15 14.03 9.36
CA LYS A 192 -5.36 13.08 8.58
C LYS A 192 -4.32 13.73 7.65
N CYS A 193 -3.96 14.98 7.93
CA CYS A 193 -2.84 15.62 7.26
C CYS A 193 -1.54 14.99 7.73
N GLU A 194 -0.66 14.69 6.80
CA GLU A 194 0.65 14.14 7.11
C GLU A 194 1.74 15.19 6.91
N GLY A 195 2.67 15.29 7.85
CA GLY A 195 3.84 16.14 7.77
C GLY A 195 5.10 15.40 8.17
N MET A 196 6.25 16.04 8.04
CA MET A 196 7.55 15.48 8.42
C MET A 196 8.19 16.32 9.52
N ILE A 197 8.72 15.66 10.54
CA ILE A 197 9.68 16.23 11.50
C ILE A 197 11.06 15.85 11.01
N PRO A 198 11.86 16.78 10.48
CA PRO A 198 13.22 16.47 10.06
C PRO A 198 14.07 15.99 11.24
N ILE A 199 14.93 15.01 11.01
CA ILE A 199 15.81 14.45 12.08
C ILE A 199 16.69 15.53 12.72
N ARG A 200 17.09 16.54 11.95
CA ARG A 200 17.88 17.68 12.41
C ARG A 200 17.14 18.61 13.38
N ASP A 201 15.81 18.56 13.36
CA ASP A 201 14.93 19.39 14.19
C ASP A 201 14.51 18.65 15.48
N LEU A 202 15.08 17.45 15.72
CA LEU A 202 15.01 16.71 16.98
C LEU A 202 16.20 17.11 17.87
N ASP A 203 16.06 18.21 18.60
CA ASP A 203 17.17 18.88 19.32
C ASP A 203 17.57 18.18 20.62
N ASP A 204 16.80 17.20 21.10
CA ASP A 204 16.98 16.60 22.41
C ASP A 204 18.05 15.51 22.47
N ASP A 205 18.42 14.91 21.30
CA ASP A 205 19.47 13.89 21.18
C ASP A 205 19.99 13.79 19.73
N TYR A 206 21.02 12.97 19.52
CA TYR A 206 21.45 12.54 18.18
C TYR A 206 20.75 11.23 17.84
N TYR A 207 19.90 11.28 16.80
CA TYR A 207 19.09 10.14 16.38
C TYR A 207 19.72 9.40 15.21
N GLU A 208 19.67 8.07 15.26
CA GLU A 208 20.05 7.17 14.18
C GLU A 208 18.82 6.36 13.74
N PHE A 209 18.73 6.17 12.43
CA PHE A 209 17.68 5.33 11.86
C PHE A 209 18.02 3.85 11.98
N ASP A 210 17.16 3.12 12.64
CA ASP A 210 17.21 1.66 12.73
C ASP A 210 16.17 1.10 11.75
N GLU A 211 16.64 0.76 10.54
CA GLU A 211 15.80 0.24 9.46
C GLU A 211 15.10 -1.06 9.86
N LYS A 212 15.80 -1.92 10.62
CA LYS A 212 15.24 -3.22 11.04
C LYS A 212 14.08 -3.06 12.04
N ASN A 213 14.09 -2.01 12.83
CA ASN A 213 13.09 -1.74 13.86
C ASN A 213 12.08 -0.67 13.48
N TYR A 214 12.22 -0.05 12.29
CA TYR A 214 11.41 1.10 11.85
C TYR A 214 11.31 2.19 12.91
N CYS A 215 12.46 2.57 13.50
CA CYS A 215 12.51 3.55 14.58
C CYS A 215 13.72 4.48 14.43
N LEU A 216 13.62 5.67 15.04
CA LEU A 216 14.76 6.53 15.35
C LEU A 216 15.21 6.28 16.79
N ARG A 217 16.48 5.97 16.99
CA ARG A 217 17.07 5.72 18.31
C ARG A 217 18.04 6.83 18.69
N GLY A 218 17.80 7.46 19.84
CA GLY A 218 18.70 8.44 20.42
C GLY A 218 19.96 7.80 21.00
N ARG A 219 21.10 8.41 20.73
CA ARG A 219 22.44 7.89 21.19
C ARG A 219 22.69 8.10 22.66
N ARG A 220 22.22 9.22 23.23
CA ARG A 220 22.54 9.63 24.61
C ARG A 220 21.45 9.26 25.60
N LYS A 221 20.20 9.63 25.26
CA LYS A 221 19.03 9.44 26.15
C LYS A 221 18.33 8.12 25.93
N ASN A 222 18.75 7.32 24.94
CA ASN A 222 18.08 6.08 24.55
C ASN A 222 16.58 6.24 24.23
N LYS A 223 16.14 7.46 23.93
CA LYS A 223 14.76 7.72 23.51
C LYS A 223 14.54 7.10 22.14
N ILE A 224 13.43 6.45 21.97
CA ILE A 224 13.07 5.76 20.73
C ILE A 224 11.77 6.34 20.23
N TYR A 225 11.72 6.65 18.94
CA TYR A 225 10.51 7.00 18.22
C TYR A 225 10.20 5.90 17.21
N SER A 226 9.11 5.20 17.42
CA SER A 226 8.69 4.07 16.60
C SER A 226 7.46 4.40 15.76
N LEU A 227 7.30 3.67 14.68
CA LEU A 227 6.07 3.70 13.92
C LEU A 227 4.88 3.34 14.84
N GLY A 228 3.79 4.13 14.77
CA GLY A 228 2.61 3.94 15.61
C GLY A 228 2.63 4.70 16.94
N ASP A 229 3.76 5.32 17.35
CA ASP A 229 3.81 6.10 18.57
C ASP A 229 2.95 7.37 18.47
N ALA A 230 2.22 7.69 19.54
CA ALA A 230 1.52 8.95 19.68
C ALA A 230 2.52 10.10 19.94
N ILE A 231 2.29 11.24 19.30
CA ILE A 231 3.19 12.38 19.39
C ILE A 231 2.41 13.68 19.29
N THR A 232 2.81 14.68 20.07
CA THR A 232 2.26 16.04 19.97
C THR A 232 3.23 16.92 19.20
N ILE A 233 2.72 17.59 18.17
CA ILE A 233 3.51 18.39 17.24
C ILE A 233 2.96 19.80 17.07
N LYS A 234 3.81 20.67 16.56
CA LYS A 234 3.45 22.02 16.12
C LYS A 234 3.70 22.14 14.62
N VAL A 235 2.80 22.80 13.92
CA VAL A 235 2.97 23.11 12.49
C VAL A 235 4.03 24.18 12.33
N ALA A 236 5.20 23.82 11.79
CA ALA A 236 6.34 24.72 11.67
C ALA A 236 6.33 25.48 10.34
N ARG A 237 6.10 24.78 9.24
CA ARG A 237 6.10 25.35 7.88
C ARG A 237 5.16 24.59 6.96
N ALA A 238 4.50 25.31 6.06
CA ALA A 238 3.77 24.75 4.94
C ALA A 238 4.34 25.30 3.63
N ASN A 239 4.72 24.43 2.71
CA ASN A 239 5.26 24.79 1.40
C ASN A 239 4.38 24.20 0.31
N LEU A 240 3.55 25.05 -0.33
CA LEU A 240 2.60 24.64 -1.37
C LEU A 240 3.29 24.16 -2.65
N GLU A 241 4.38 24.80 -3.06
CA GLU A 241 5.10 24.44 -4.28
C GLU A 241 5.70 23.03 -4.18
N LYS A 242 6.31 22.72 -3.03
CA LYS A 242 6.90 21.42 -2.76
C LYS A 242 5.88 20.40 -2.23
N LYS A 243 4.66 20.82 -1.92
CA LYS A 243 3.62 20.01 -1.27
C LYS A 243 4.13 19.39 0.03
N GLN A 244 4.90 20.15 0.82
CA GLN A 244 5.54 19.71 2.06
C GLN A 244 4.96 20.45 3.26
N LEU A 245 4.76 19.69 4.34
CA LEU A 245 4.37 20.18 5.64
C LEU A 245 5.47 19.79 6.63
N ASP A 246 6.19 20.79 7.14
CA ASP A 246 7.21 20.58 8.15
C ASP A 246 6.57 20.78 9.52
N LEU A 247 6.82 19.83 10.39
CA LEU A 247 6.33 19.78 11.77
C LEU A 247 7.51 19.91 12.72
N SER A 248 7.27 20.41 13.92
CA SER A 248 8.23 20.41 15.00
C SER A 248 7.68 19.65 16.20
N LEU A 249 8.57 18.95 16.90
CA LEU A 249 8.22 18.25 18.13
C LEU A 249 7.97 19.27 19.26
N ILE A 250 6.89 19.05 20.04
CA ILE A 250 6.71 19.76 21.30
C ILE A 250 7.26 18.88 22.41
N HIS A 251 8.28 19.40 23.09
CA HIS A 251 8.77 18.77 24.31
C HIS A 251 7.86 19.21 25.46
N ILE A 252 7.08 18.26 25.99
CA ILE A 252 6.34 18.43 27.24
C ILE A 252 7.25 18.01 28.40
#